data_e5925c096fdf2a7d79245a88d131b9c8
#
_entry.id   e5925c096fdf2a7d79245a88d131b9c8
#
_cell.length_a   1.000
_cell.length_b   1.000
_cell.length_c   1.000
_cell.angle_alpha   90.00
_cell.angle_beta   90.00
_cell.angle_gamma   90.00
#
_symmetry.space_group_name_H-M   'P 1'
#
loop_
_entity.id
_entity.type
_entity.pdbx_description
1 polymer ?
#
loop_
_entity_poly.entity_id
_entity_poly.type
_entity_poly.pdbx_seq_one_letter_code
_entity_poly.pdbx_strand_id
1 'polypeptide(L)'
;MKHHINLLYALLFPLFLSCSSTSDEAIVPPINPPSPTPDVTPPASTKWTFNYSLPTQETTATRAIGSDIQFTQLDASNRVGLFCLKSNGTFYFDNLKYKDGADGRLVPDEGVDAPNKYSGQCKIIACAPYSDTFKSLPENITFPVQLDQTTTEGLIASDLLWTEAEVDDQADNVELEFQRVFPRWVLTVSIGGGLQPEDFQGTTLAIYKVLTQIGFNAKTGQTDSNATEQANISFLKIADDNTSSTFVGTVILPPQKRDACYLQIIFKDGVKRYFKFDPFVFQQGKRYYSDIQLTGYPNDIKANIKSWEEENHEGYIRQE
;
A
#
# COMPACT_ATOMS: atom_id res chain seq x y z
N MET A 1 27.61 -13.56 45.68
CA MET A 1 28.68 -12.54 45.63
C MET A 1 28.22 -11.45 44.68
N LYS A 2 27.73 -10.48 45.22
CA LYS A 2 27.86 -9.01 45.28
C LYS A 2 28.83 -8.42 44.22
N HIS A 3 28.33 -7.53 43.36
CA HIS A 3 28.85 -6.15 43.32
C HIS A 3 27.86 -5.25 42.54
N HIS A 4 27.26 -4.32 43.31
CA HIS A 4 26.61 -3.10 42.82
C HIS A 4 27.69 -2.05 42.53
N ILE A 5 27.57 -1.30 41.46
CA ILE A 5 28.25 -0.03 41.25
C ILE A 5 27.18 1.01 40.94
N ASN A 6 26.95 1.87 41.97
CA ASN A 6 26.28 3.16 41.86
C ASN A 6 27.28 4.20 41.38
N LEU A 7 26.95 4.93 40.32
CA LEU A 7 27.70 6.14 39.95
C LEU A 7 26.80 7.36 40.12
N LEU A 8 27.19 8.15 41.14
CA LEU A 8 26.60 9.41 41.55
C LEU A 8 27.23 10.55 40.71
N TYR A 9 26.44 11.30 39.95
CA TYR A 9 26.91 12.52 39.31
C TYR A 9 26.53 13.75 40.15
N ALA A 10 27.55 14.44 40.63
CA ALA A 10 27.47 15.68 41.42
C ALA A 10 27.26 16.89 40.50
N LEU A 11 26.26 17.71 40.84
CA LEU A 11 26.03 19.04 40.29
C LEU A 11 27.11 20.03 40.82
N LEU A 12 27.82 20.65 39.90
CA LEU A 12 28.68 21.80 40.19
C LEU A 12 27.99 23.07 39.65
N PHE A 13 27.58 23.94 40.59
CA PHE A 13 27.17 25.31 40.33
C PHE A 13 28.39 26.22 40.43
N PRO A 14 28.66 27.15 39.51
CA PRO A 14 29.58 28.27 39.76
C PRO A 14 28.82 29.50 40.29
N LEU A 15 29.23 29.96 41.46
CA LEU A 15 28.89 31.24 42.03
C LEU A 15 29.67 32.35 41.28
N PHE A 16 28.94 33.31 40.73
CA PHE A 16 29.55 34.56 40.27
C PHE A 16 29.42 35.65 41.33
N LEU A 17 30.54 36.12 41.79
CA LEU A 17 30.66 37.26 42.68
C LEU A 17 30.31 38.56 41.93
N SER A 18 29.49 39.37 42.56
CA SER A 18 29.18 40.74 42.24
C SER A 18 30.36 41.67 42.57
N CYS A 19 30.78 42.49 41.61
CA CYS A 19 31.53 43.67 41.84
C CYS A 19 30.74 44.93 41.51
N SER A 20 30.44 45.72 42.50
CA SER A 20 29.82 47.05 42.33
C SER A 20 30.90 48.06 41.91
N SER A 21 30.72 48.82 40.86
CA SER A 21 31.39 50.09 40.59
C SER A 21 30.34 51.14 40.20
N THR A 22 30.21 52.10 41.03
CA THR A 22 29.49 53.37 40.82
C THR A 22 30.17 54.19 39.74
N SER A 23 29.42 54.61 38.72
CA SER A 23 29.78 55.82 37.94
C SER A 23 28.56 56.35 37.20
N ASP A 24 28.20 57.53 37.47
CA ASP A 24 27.55 58.61 36.74
C ASP A 24 26.29 58.25 35.86
N GLU A 25 25.19 58.77 36.36
CA GLU A 25 23.90 58.81 35.62
C GLU A 25 24.00 59.79 34.43
N ALA A 26 24.09 59.24 33.25
CA ALA A 26 23.65 59.94 32.05
C ALA A 26 22.15 59.58 31.81
N ILE A 27 21.30 60.57 31.92
CA ILE A 27 19.85 60.45 31.63
C ILE A 27 19.68 60.08 30.16
N VAL A 28 19.44 58.81 29.88
CA VAL A 28 19.05 58.32 28.54
C VAL A 28 17.52 58.49 28.43
N PRO A 29 16.98 59.17 27.39
CA PRO A 29 15.53 59.26 27.19
C PRO A 29 14.95 57.85 27.02
N PRO A 30 13.69 57.59 27.44
CA PRO A 30 13.09 56.27 27.35
C PRO A 30 13.03 55.81 25.89
N ILE A 31 13.73 54.74 25.58
CA ILE A 31 13.60 54.07 24.30
C ILE A 31 12.22 53.40 24.30
N ASN A 32 11.31 53.93 23.50
CA ASN A 32 10.07 53.28 23.24
C ASN A 32 10.37 51.88 22.70
N PRO A 33 9.74 50.82 23.25
CA PRO A 33 9.90 49.47 22.67
C PRO A 33 9.47 49.51 21.20
N PRO A 34 10.17 48.83 20.29
CA PRO A 34 9.77 48.78 18.89
C PRO A 34 8.32 48.28 18.81
N SER A 35 7.50 49.03 18.10
CA SER A 35 6.13 48.55 17.80
C SER A 35 6.17 47.11 17.30
N PRO A 36 5.30 46.20 17.79
CA PRO A 36 5.25 44.84 17.27
C PRO A 36 5.13 44.93 15.76
N THR A 37 6.07 44.33 15.06
CA THR A 37 5.98 44.13 13.61
C THR A 37 4.65 43.44 13.33
N PRO A 38 3.78 43.96 12.43
CA PRO A 38 2.55 43.26 12.13
C PRO A 38 2.90 41.83 11.71
N ASP A 39 2.27 40.87 12.36
CA ASP A 39 2.35 39.45 12.03
C ASP A 39 1.83 39.31 10.59
N VAL A 40 2.75 39.29 9.62
CA VAL A 40 2.42 39.15 8.21
C VAL A 40 2.08 37.68 8.04
N THR A 41 0.83 37.34 8.26
CA THR A 41 0.28 36.03 7.88
C THR A 41 0.60 35.84 6.39
N PRO A 42 1.31 34.78 5.99
CA PRO A 42 1.58 34.53 4.58
C PRO A 42 0.25 34.53 3.80
N PRO A 43 0.19 35.11 2.60
CA PRO A 43 -1.04 35.06 1.81
C PRO A 43 -1.46 33.60 1.65
N ALA A 44 -2.74 33.31 1.91
CA ALA A 44 -3.30 31.98 1.74
C ALA A 44 -2.97 31.45 0.34
N SER A 45 -2.51 30.22 0.26
CA SER A 45 -2.21 29.57 -1.03
C SER A 45 -3.46 29.58 -1.90
N THR A 46 -3.32 29.92 -3.17
CA THR A 46 -4.42 29.81 -4.15
C THR A 46 -4.60 28.40 -4.69
N LYS A 47 -3.70 27.48 -4.33
CA LYS A 47 -3.66 26.10 -4.82
C LYS A 47 -3.70 25.13 -3.67
N TRP A 48 -4.32 23.97 -3.91
CA TRP A 48 -4.26 22.86 -2.97
C TRP A 48 -2.89 22.18 -2.97
N THR A 49 -2.49 21.67 -1.81
CA THR A 49 -1.45 20.66 -1.66
C THR A 49 -2.14 19.32 -1.42
N PHE A 50 -1.81 18.31 -2.21
CA PHE A 50 -2.33 16.97 -2.04
C PHE A 50 -1.28 16.11 -1.34
N ASN A 51 -1.55 15.72 -0.10
CA ASN A 51 -0.77 14.73 0.62
C ASN A 51 -1.42 13.36 0.43
N TYR A 52 -0.65 12.29 0.48
CA TYR A 52 -1.22 10.96 0.41
C TYR A 52 -0.56 10.01 1.41
N SER A 53 -1.34 9.02 1.81
CA SER A 53 -0.86 7.84 2.52
C SER A 53 -1.39 6.58 1.86
N LEU A 54 -0.57 5.53 1.86
CA LEU A 54 -1.00 4.19 1.48
C LEU A 54 -1.37 3.42 2.75
N PRO A 55 -2.28 2.43 2.65
CA PRO A 55 -2.65 1.64 3.81
C PRO A 55 -1.40 0.98 4.40
N THR A 56 -1.06 1.39 5.62
CA THR A 56 -0.01 0.76 6.39
C THR A 56 -0.50 -0.59 6.87
N GLN A 57 0.33 -1.60 6.67
CA GLN A 57 0.01 -2.93 7.19
C GLN A 57 0.59 -3.05 8.59
N GLU A 58 -0.27 -3.32 9.55
CA GLU A 58 0.19 -3.75 10.86
C GLU A 58 0.95 -5.08 10.70
N THR A 59 2.25 -5.01 10.83
CA THR A 59 3.06 -6.21 11.00
C THR A 59 2.81 -6.74 12.40
N THR A 60 1.85 -7.67 12.55
CA THR A 60 1.80 -8.46 13.78
C THR A 60 3.12 -9.21 13.88
N ALA A 61 3.90 -8.85 14.90
CA ALA A 61 5.30 -9.22 15.11
C ALA A 61 5.57 -10.72 15.37
N THR A 62 4.66 -11.62 15.00
CA THR A 62 4.75 -13.04 15.33
C THR A 62 5.20 -13.94 14.20
N ARG A 63 5.52 -13.41 13.01
CA ARG A 63 6.04 -14.25 11.91
C ARG A 63 7.23 -13.59 11.23
N ALA A 64 8.40 -14.10 11.52
CA ALA A 64 9.58 -13.96 10.68
C ALA A 64 9.39 -14.79 9.38
N ILE A 65 8.38 -14.43 8.59
CA ILE A 65 8.22 -14.93 7.24
C ILE A 65 8.82 -13.87 6.35
N GLY A 66 9.71 -14.29 5.45
CA GLY A 66 10.53 -13.46 4.60
C GLY A 66 9.86 -12.15 4.14
N SER A 67 10.65 -11.11 4.02
CA SER A 67 10.23 -9.73 3.76
C SER A 67 9.22 -9.64 2.62
N ASP A 68 7.94 -9.57 2.98
CA ASP A 68 6.92 -9.22 2.01
C ASP A 68 7.13 -7.79 1.50
N ILE A 69 6.90 -7.57 0.22
CA ILE A 69 7.04 -6.24 -0.37
C ILE A 69 5.98 -5.32 0.22
N GLN A 70 6.44 -4.33 0.99
CA GLN A 70 5.60 -3.27 1.52
C GLN A 70 5.66 -2.09 0.52
N PHE A 71 4.55 -1.82 -0.15
CA PHE A 71 4.41 -0.58 -0.91
C PHE A 71 3.96 0.51 0.05
N THR A 72 4.92 1.23 0.61
CA THR A 72 4.69 2.36 1.53
C THR A 72 4.57 3.69 0.80
N GLN A 73 4.96 3.73 -0.47
CA GLN A 73 4.89 4.88 -1.36
C GLN A 73 4.38 4.44 -2.73
N LEU A 74 3.83 5.38 -3.47
CA LEU A 74 3.52 5.16 -4.89
C LEU A 74 4.84 4.94 -5.64
N ASP A 75 4.85 3.94 -6.52
CA ASP A 75 6.01 3.73 -7.39
C ASP A 75 6.22 4.95 -8.32
N ALA A 76 7.48 5.30 -8.58
CA ALA A 76 7.83 6.46 -9.41
C ALA A 76 7.25 6.39 -10.84
N SER A 77 6.93 5.20 -11.33
CA SER A 77 6.25 4.99 -12.62
C SER A 77 4.73 5.16 -12.53
N ASN A 78 4.15 5.01 -11.33
CA ASN A 78 2.72 5.14 -11.13
C ASN A 78 2.28 6.59 -11.22
N ARG A 79 1.17 6.77 -11.91
CA ARG A 79 0.47 8.05 -11.98
C ARG A 79 -0.87 7.92 -11.30
N VAL A 80 -1.36 9.04 -10.77
CA VAL A 80 -2.63 9.15 -10.08
C VAL A 80 -3.55 10.05 -10.89
N GLY A 81 -4.78 9.63 -11.11
CA GLY A 81 -5.84 10.48 -11.64
C GLY A 81 -6.54 11.20 -10.49
N LEU A 82 -6.55 12.54 -10.50
CA LEU A 82 -7.27 13.36 -9.54
C LEU A 82 -8.54 13.95 -10.17
N PHE A 83 -9.60 13.96 -9.39
CA PHE A 83 -10.90 14.49 -9.75
C PHE A 83 -11.38 15.43 -8.66
N CYS A 84 -12.05 16.52 -9.06
CA CYS A 84 -12.79 17.36 -8.12
C CYS A 84 -14.24 17.42 -8.55
N LEU A 85 -15.11 16.84 -7.75
CA LEU A 85 -16.55 16.78 -7.96
C LEU A 85 -17.22 17.79 -7.05
N LYS A 86 -17.87 18.80 -7.65
CA LYS A 86 -18.64 19.80 -6.92
C LYS A 86 -19.90 19.18 -6.31
N SER A 87 -20.48 19.83 -5.31
CA SER A 87 -21.71 19.38 -4.64
C SER A 87 -22.91 19.20 -5.58
N ASN A 88 -22.93 19.90 -6.73
CA ASN A 88 -23.95 19.76 -7.77
C ASN A 88 -23.70 18.60 -8.75
N GLY A 89 -22.65 17.78 -8.51
CA GLY A 89 -22.30 16.63 -9.35
C GLY A 89 -21.51 16.97 -10.62
N THR A 90 -21.14 18.23 -10.86
CA THR A 90 -20.28 18.58 -12.00
C THR A 90 -18.81 18.62 -11.60
N PHE A 91 -17.92 18.38 -12.56
CA PHE A 91 -16.49 18.42 -12.31
C PHE A 91 -15.98 19.86 -12.26
N TYR A 92 -15.07 20.15 -11.31
CA TYR A 92 -14.20 21.31 -11.35
C TYR A 92 -12.94 20.99 -12.17
N PHE A 93 -12.37 19.81 -11.93
CA PHE A 93 -11.40 19.18 -12.82
C PHE A 93 -11.65 17.67 -12.89
N ASP A 94 -11.26 17.06 -14.01
CA ASP A 94 -11.56 15.68 -14.35
C ASP A 94 -10.28 14.98 -14.80
N ASN A 95 -9.88 13.96 -14.05
CA ASN A 95 -8.74 13.09 -14.32
C ASN A 95 -7.40 13.79 -14.55
N LEU A 96 -7.07 14.78 -13.69
CA LEU A 96 -5.75 15.41 -13.75
C LEU A 96 -4.67 14.43 -13.35
N LYS A 97 -3.63 14.34 -14.17
CA LYS A 97 -2.54 13.39 -13.99
C LYS A 97 -1.50 13.92 -13.03
N TYR A 98 -1.30 13.20 -11.94
CA TYR A 98 -0.34 13.50 -10.88
C TYR A 98 0.64 12.36 -10.70
N LYS A 99 1.76 12.62 -10.04
CA LYS A 99 2.79 11.64 -9.67
C LYS A 99 3.25 11.85 -8.24
N ASP A 100 3.96 10.86 -7.70
CA ASP A 100 4.68 11.03 -6.44
C ASP A 100 5.75 12.13 -6.57
N GLY A 101 5.70 13.08 -5.66
CA GLY A 101 6.62 14.20 -5.56
C GLY A 101 7.67 14.05 -4.46
N ALA A 102 7.77 12.83 -3.87
CA ALA A 102 8.46 12.53 -2.63
C ALA A 102 7.73 13.05 -1.38
N ASP A 103 8.11 12.57 -0.21
CA ASP A 103 7.58 13.00 1.09
C ASP A 103 6.05 12.85 1.26
N GLY A 104 5.42 11.90 0.54
CA GLY A 104 3.97 11.67 0.64
C GLY A 104 3.12 12.77 0.01
N ARG A 105 3.66 13.50 -0.97
CA ARG A 105 2.94 14.52 -1.73
C ARG A 105 2.72 14.11 -3.17
N LEU A 106 1.56 14.47 -3.70
CA LEU A 106 1.30 14.37 -5.12
C LEU A 106 1.62 15.71 -5.80
N VAL A 107 2.37 15.65 -6.89
CA VAL A 107 2.68 16.81 -7.75
C VAL A 107 2.12 16.59 -9.15
N PRO A 108 1.75 17.66 -9.88
CA PRO A 108 1.31 17.53 -11.26
C PRO A 108 2.35 16.80 -12.10
N ASP A 109 1.90 15.94 -13.01
CA ASP A 109 2.78 15.34 -14.00
C ASP A 109 3.19 16.36 -15.06
N GLU A 110 4.17 16.03 -15.89
CA GLU A 110 4.66 16.94 -16.91
C GLU A 110 3.55 17.43 -17.83
N GLY A 111 3.51 18.74 -18.03
CA GLY A 111 2.49 19.41 -18.87
C GLY A 111 1.12 19.60 -18.20
N VAL A 112 0.98 19.26 -16.92
CA VAL A 112 -0.25 19.46 -16.15
C VAL A 112 -0.10 20.64 -15.20
N ASP A 113 -1.00 21.63 -15.31
CA ASP A 113 -1.06 22.74 -14.37
C ASP A 113 -1.80 22.35 -13.08
N ALA A 114 -1.21 22.70 -11.93
CA ALA A 114 -1.92 22.56 -10.67
C ALA A 114 -3.16 23.47 -10.64
N PRO A 115 -4.36 22.93 -10.36
CA PRO A 115 -5.59 23.72 -10.34
C PRO A 115 -5.60 24.70 -9.16
N ASN A 116 -6.29 25.82 -9.31
CA ASN A 116 -6.62 26.68 -8.19
C ASN A 116 -7.63 25.97 -7.29
N LYS A 117 -7.74 26.41 -6.03
CA LYS A 117 -8.77 25.94 -5.11
C LYS A 117 -10.16 26.27 -5.66
N TYR A 118 -11.10 25.36 -5.43
CA TYR A 118 -12.50 25.62 -5.68
C TYR A 118 -13.10 26.39 -4.49
N SER A 119 -13.80 27.48 -4.77
CA SER A 119 -14.49 28.26 -3.74
C SER A 119 -15.85 27.61 -3.40
N GLY A 120 -15.84 26.61 -2.54
CA GLY A 120 -17.02 25.90 -2.10
C GLY A 120 -16.69 24.46 -1.69
N GLN A 121 -17.70 23.75 -1.21
CA GLN A 121 -17.55 22.35 -0.87
C GLN A 121 -17.45 21.49 -2.13
N CYS A 122 -16.49 20.59 -2.13
CA CYS A 122 -16.32 19.60 -3.18
C CYS A 122 -15.76 18.30 -2.62
N LYS A 123 -15.80 17.27 -3.44
CA LYS A 123 -15.18 15.97 -3.17
C LYS A 123 -13.97 15.79 -4.08
N ILE A 124 -12.81 15.54 -3.50
CA ILE A 124 -11.64 15.08 -4.24
C ILE A 124 -11.67 13.56 -4.28
N ILE A 125 -11.54 12.98 -5.45
CA ILE A 125 -11.42 11.54 -5.67
C ILE A 125 -10.07 11.31 -6.33
N ALA A 126 -9.38 10.23 -5.96
CA ALA A 126 -8.14 9.82 -6.59
C ALA A 126 -8.12 8.33 -6.90
N CYS A 127 -7.61 7.99 -8.08
CA CYS A 127 -7.43 6.61 -8.55
C CYS A 127 -6.00 6.38 -9.02
N ALA A 128 -5.40 5.26 -8.66
CA ALA A 128 -4.11 4.81 -9.17
C ALA A 128 -4.17 3.30 -9.48
N PRO A 129 -3.49 2.81 -10.54
CA PRO A 129 -2.74 3.59 -11.53
C PRO A 129 -3.65 4.49 -12.38
N TYR A 130 -3.09 5.59 -12.88
CA TYR A 130 -3.80 6.49 -13.80
C TYR A 130 -4.26 5.75 -15.05
N SER A 131 -5.49 6.01 -15.45
CA SER A 131 -6.03 5.55 -16.73
C SER A 131 -7.00 6.58 -17.31
N ASP A 132 -6.96 6.78 -18.62
CA ASP A 132 -7.94 7.62 -19.31
C ASP A 132 -9.36 7.04 -19.22
N THR A 133 -9.49 5.74 -18.94
CA THR A 133 -10.79 5.08 -18.74
C THR A 133 -11.52 5.57 -17.49
N PHE A 134 -10.83 6.21 -16.55
CA PHE A 134 -11.42 6.81 -15.36
C PHE A 134 -12.06 8.19 -15.61
N LYS A 135 -11.82 8.79 -16.76
CA LYS A 135 -12.38 10.09 -17.09
C LYS A 135 -13.89 10.12 -16.89
N SER A 136 -14.37 11.18 -16.25
CA SER A 136 -15.77 11.35 -15.84
C SER A 136 -16.27 10.36 -14.78
N LEU A 137 -15.36 9.69 -14.06
CA LEU A 137 -15.66 8.73 -12.97
C LEU A 137 -16.80 7.77 -13.32
N PRO A 138 -16.62 6.90 -14.32
CA PRO A 138 -17.69 5.99 -14.73
C PRO A 138 -18.08 5.03 -13.60
N GLU A 139 -19.35 4.72 -13.52
CA GLU A 139 -19.90 3.84 -12.48
C GLU A 139 -19.65 2.36 -12.74
N ASN A 140 -19.28 2.01 -13.96
CA ASN A 140 -18.99 0.63 -14.34
C ASN A 140 -17.91 0.58 -15.42
N ILE A 141 -16.68 0.38 -15.01
CA ILE A 141 -15.56 0.10 -15.89
C ILE A 141 -15.01 -1.30 -15.61
N THR A 142 -14.47 -1.94 -16.61
CA THR A 142 -13.76 -3.18 -16.42
C THR A 142 -12.29 -2.86 -16.10
N PHE A 143 -11.81 -3.26 -14.92
CA PHE A 143 -10.42 -3.12 -14.55
C PHE A 143 -9.73 -4.49 -14.54
N PRO A 144 -8.73 -4.74 -15.41
CA PRO A 144 -8.00 -5.99 -15.47
C PRO A 144 -6.79 -5.98 -14.51
N VAL A 145 -6.40 -7.15 -14.03
CA VAL A 145 -5.07 -7.38 -13.45
C VAL A 145 -4.11 -7.89 -14.52
N GLN A 146 -2.82 -7.68 -14.32
CA GLN A 146 -1.79 -8.31 -15.16
C GLN A 146 -1.78 -9.82 -14.93
N LEU A 147 -1.74 -10.59 -16.00
CA LEU A 147 -1.65 -12.06 -15.90
C LEU A 147 -0.26 -12.50 -15.47
N ASP A 148 0.75 -11.77 -15.91
CA ASP A 148 2.13 -11.94 -15.49
C ASP A 148 2.46 -10.93 -14.38
N GLN A 149 2.47 -11.42 -13.15
CA GLN A 149 2.89 -10.65 -11.97
C GLN A 149 4.22 -11.17 -11.42
N THR A 150 5.05 -11.80 -12.23
CA THR A 150 6.38 -12.29 -11.82
C THR A 150 7.38 -11.16 -11.56
N THR A 151 7.04 -9.94 -11.96
CA THR A 151 7.83 -8.72 -11.70
C THR A 151 7.09 -7.75 -10.78
N THR A 152 7.84 -6.87 -10.14
CA THR A 152 7.28 -5.81 -9.30
C THR A 152 6.36 -4.88 -10.10
N GLU A 153 6.72 -4.58 -11.34
CA GLU A 153 5.93 -3.73 -12.25
C GLU A 153 4.57 -4.37 -12.56
N GLY A 154 4.53 -5.68 -12.84
CA GLY A 154 3.29 -6.41 -13.09
C GLY A 154 2.38 -6.43 -11.87
N LEU A 155 2.97 -6.60 -10.68
CA LEU A 155 2.22 -6.56 -9.42
C LEU A 155 1.65 -5.15 -9.16
N ILE A 156 2.47 -4.10 -9.30
CA ILE A 156 2.07 -2.70 -9.12
C ILE A 156 0.98 -2.29 -10.11
N ALA A 157 1.09 -2.69 -11.37
CA ALA A 157 0.08 -2.40 -12.40
C ALA A 157 -1.28 -3.06 -12.11
N SER A 158 -1.30 -4.07 -11.23
CA SER A 158 -2.51 -4.74 -10.77
C SER A 158 -3.08 -4.16 -9.47
N ASP A 159 -2.34 -3.28 -8.78
CA ASP A 159 -2.73 -2.73 -7.47
C ASP A 159 -3.61 -1.49 -7.64
N LEU A 160 -4.91 -1.71 -7.81
CA LEU A 160 -5.87 -0.62 -7.90
C LEU A 160 -6.06 0.04 -6.54
N LEU A 161 -5.74 1.33 -6.48
CA LEU A 161 -5.88 2.20 -5.32
C LEU A 161 -6.98 3.23 -5.58
N TRP A 162 -7.75 3.53 -4.57
CA TRP A 162 -8.83 4.51 -4.62
C TRP A 162 -8.94 5.26 -3.29
N THR A 163 -9.32 6.54 -3.35
CA THR A 163 -9.63 7.34 -2.17
C THR A 163 -10.59 8.47 -2.51
N GLU A 164 -11.29 8.97 -1.50
CA GLU A 164 -12.06 10.22 -1.56
C GLU A 164 -11.84 11.06 -0.31
N ALA A 165 -11.91 12.38 -0.47
CA ALA A 165 -11.83 13.35 0.61
C ALA A 165 -12.85 14.48 0.37
N GLU A 166 -13.63 14.82 1.38
CA GLU A 166 -14.47 16.03 1.36
C GLU A 166 -13.62 17.25 1.70
N VAL A 167 -13.72 18.28 0.90
CA VAL A 167 -12.88 19.48 0.99
C VAL A 167 -13.73 20.73 0.95
N ASP A 168 -13.42 21.68 1.82
CA ASP A 168 -14.02 23.02 1.81
C ASP A 168 -13.06 24.07 1.21
N ASP A 169 -13.51 25.30 1.12
CA ASP A 169 -12.75 26.40 0.55
C ASP A 169 -11.62 26.92 1.45
N GLN A 170 -11.58 26.52 2.72
CA GLN A 170 -10.56 26.92 3.68
C GLN A 170 -9.36 25.97 3.69
N ALA A 171 -9.53 24.75 3.16
CA ALA A 171 -8.48 23.75 3.17
C ALA A 171 -7.32 24.13 2.25
N ASP A 172 -6.11 24.19 2.78
CA ASP A 172 -4.86 24.33 2.00
C ASP A 172 -4.29 22.98 1.61
N ASN A 173 -4.48 21.98 2.49
CA ASN A 173 -4.01 20.63 2.32
C ASN A 173 -5.20 19.68 2.19
N VAL A 174 -5.07 18.73 1.28
CA VAL A 174 -6.03 17.64 1.07
C VAL A 174 -5.30 16.34 1.39
N GLU A 175 -5.80 15.63 2.40
CA GLU A 175 -5.24 14.35 2.81
C GLU A 175 -5.97 13.22 2.06
N LEU A 176 -5.23 12.44 1.29
CA LEU A 176 -5.73 11.35 0.47
C LEU A 176 -5.29 10.01 1.07
N GLU A 177 -6.15 9.38 1.85
CA GLU A 177 -5.91 8.07 2.45
C GLU A 177 -6.33 6.98 1.47
N PHE A 178 -5.40 6.51 0.66
CA PHE A 178 -5.70 5.48 -0.33
C PHE A 178 -6.08 4.16 0.34
N GLN A 179 -7.06 3.50 -0.27
CA GLN A 179 -7.45 2.13 0.04
C GLN A 179 -7.11 1.24 -1.15
N ARG A 180 -6.68 0.01 -0.88
CA ARG A 180 -6.52 -1.00 -1.92
C ARG A 180 -7.89 -1.54 -2.28
N VAL A 181 -8.18 -1.58 -3.57
CA VAL A 181 -9.44 -2.14 -4.06
C VAL A 181 -9.32 -3.65 -4.21
N PHE A 182 -8.20 -4.12 -4.71
CA PHE A 182 -8.00 -5.55 -4.94
C PHE A 182 -7.37 -6.27 -3.76
N PRO A 183 -7.81 -7.50 -3.48
CA PRO A 183 -7.17 -8.36 -2.49
C PRO A 183 -5.77 -8.77 -2.94
N ARG A 184 -4.91 -8.95 -1.95
CA ARG A 184 -3.56 -9.45 -2.14
C ARG A 184 -3.40 -10.78 -1.41
N TRP A 185 -2.84 -11.78 -2.07
CA TRP A 185 -2.53 -13.06 -1.48
C TRP A 185 -1.02 -13.26 -1.39
N VAL A 186 -0.54 -13.53 -0.18
CA VAL A 186 0.86 -13.83 0.14
C VAL A 186 0.94 -15.29 0.54
N LEU A 187 1.76 -16.04 -0.17
CA LEU A 187 1.90 -17.47 -0.03
C LEU A 187 3.33 -17.81 0.38
N THR A 188 3.50 -18.42 1.54
CA THR A 188 4.77 -19.04 1.96
C THR A 188 4.76 -20.49 1.53
N VAL A 189 5.76 -20.89 0.76
CA VAL A 189 5.95 -22.28 0.32
C VAL A 189 7.22 -22.79 0.94
N SER A 190 7.11 -23.82 1.77
CA SER A 190 8.23 -24.56 2.36
C SER A 190 8.32 -25.96 1.79
N ILE A 191 9.52 -26.54 1.79
CA ILE A 191 9.74 -27.92 1.38
C ILE A 191 10.06 -28.81 2.56
N GLY A 192 9.68 -30.08 2.40
CA GLY A 192 9.95 -31.13 3.37
C GLY A 192 9.82 -32.50 2.73
N GLY A 193 9.95 -33.56 3.52
CA GLY A 193 9.63 -34.92 3.08
C GLY A 193 10.40 -35.42 1.87
N GLY A 194 11.70 -35.12 1.75
CA GLY A 194 12.58 -35.67 0.71
C GLY A 194 12.77 -34.77 -0.51
N LEU A 195 12.10 -33.63 -0.59
CA LEU A 195 12.42 -32.57 -1.57
C LEU A 195 13.66 -31.82 -1.10
N GLN A 196 14.50 -31.44 -2.05
CA GLN A 196 15.72 -30.66 -1.81
C GLN A 196 15.53 -29.21 -2.32
N PRO A 197 16.28 -28.23 -1.78
CA PRO A 197 16.21 -26.84 -2.26
C PRO A 197 16.41 -26.72 -3.78
N GLU A 198 17.26 -27.55 -4.36
CA GLU A 198 17.57 -27.58 -5.79
C GLU A 198 16.35 -27.94 -6.65
N ASP A 199 15.38 -28.69 -6.12
CA ASP A 199 14.14 -29.07 -6.81
C ASP A 199 13.24 -27.81 -7.02
N PHE A 200 13.47 -26.76 -6.23
CA PHE A 200 12.72 -25.51 -6.28
C PHE A 200 13.36 -24.41 -7.12
N GLN A 201 14.58 -24.61 -7.56
CA GLN A 201 15.24 -23.65 -8.46
C GLN A 201 14.46 -23.51 -9.77
N GLY A 202 14.13 -22.27 -10.15
CA GLY A 202 13.38 -21.97 -11.37
C GLY A 202 11.90 -22.39 -11.33
N THR A 203 11.38 -22.77 -10.16
CA THR A 203 9.96 -23.03 -9.96
C THR A 203 9.16 -21.73 -10.05
N THR A 204 8.02 -21.77 -10.73
CA THR A 204 7.05 -20.67 -10.81
C THR A 204 5.74 -21.06 -10.20
N LEU A 205 5.02 -20.06 -9.67
CA LEU A 205 3.70 -20.22 -9.10
C LEU A 205 2.67 -19.47 -9.93
N ALA A 206 1.49 -20.07 -10.07
CA ALA A 206 0.35 -19.40 -10.65
C ALA A 206 -0.94 -19.83 -9.92
N ILE A 207 -1.86 -18.92 -9.75
CA ILE A 207 -3.24 -19.27 -9.40
C ILE A 207 -3.98 -19.65 -10.69
N TYR A 208 -4.71 -20.76 -10.66
CA TYR A 208 -5.24 -21.37 -11.85
C TYR A 208 -6.71 -21.00 -12.08
N LYS A 209 -7.04 -20.52 -13.29
CA LYS A 209 -8.43 -20.22 -13.73
C LYS A 209 -9.21 -19.33 -12.76
N VAL A 210 -8.66 -18.19 -12.39
CA VAL A 210 -9.32 -17.16 -11.58
C VAL A 210 -9.84 -16.03 -12.45
N LEU A 211 -10.77 -15.23 -11.95
CA LEU A 211 -11.18 -14.00 -12.61
C LEU A 211 -9.96 -13.07 -12.75
N THR A 212 -9.85 -12.45 -13.92
CA THR A 212 -8.71 -11.57 -14.26
C THR A 212 -9.10 -10.11 -14.38
N GLN A 213 -10.39 -9.82 -14.28
CA GLN A 213 -10.95 -8.48 -14.34
C GLN A 213 -12.23 -8.43 -13.52
N ILE A 214 -12.65 -7.22 -13.16
CA ILE A 214 -13.89 -6.98 -12.42
C ILE A 214 -14.47 -5.63 -12.82
N GLY A 215 -15.79 -5.49 -12.66
CA GLY A 215 -16.45 -4.20 -12.75
C GLY A 215 -16.06 -3.32 -11.56
N PHE A 216 -15.74 -2.07 -11.82
CA PHE A 216 -15.32 -1.09 -10.83
C PHE A 216 -16.07 0.23 -11.01
N ASN A 217 -16.62 0.76 -9.93
CA ASN A 217 -17.24 2.07 -9.87
C ASN A 217 -16.19 3.09 -9.41
N ALA A 218 -15.65 3.89 -10.35
CA ALA A 218 -14.61 4.86 -10.05
C ALA A 218 -15.08 6.00 -9.14
N LYS A 219 -16.40 6.24 -9.07
CA LYS A 219 -17.00 7.29 -8.24
C LYS A 219 -17.11 6.88 -6.77
N THR A 220 -17.28 5.59 -6.49
CA THR A 220 -17.51 5.08 -5.13
C THR A 220 -16.42 4.14 -4.61
N GLY A 221 -15.48 3.74 -5.48
CA GLY A 221 -14.44 2.77 -5.12
C GLY A 221 -14.94 1.32 -4.96
N GLN A 222 -16.19 1.03 -5.32
CA GLN A 222 -16.78 -0.29 -5.13
C GLN A 222 -16.57 -1.17 -6.37
N THR A 223 -16.45 -2.47 -6.13
CA THR A 223 -16.38 -3.48 -7.18
C THR A 223 -17.72 -4.20 -7.33
N ASP A 224 -18.01 -4.67 -8.53
CA ASP A 224 -19.12 -5.58 -8.79
C ASP A 224 -18.62 -6.97 -9.22
N SER A 225 -19.50 -7.98 -9.17
CA SER A 225 -19.13 -9.38 -9.44
C SER A 225 -19.41 -9.83 -10.88
N ASN A 226 -19.57 -8.91 -11.83
CA ASN A 226 -20.08 -9.24 -13.18
C ASN A 226 -19.00 -9.76 -14.16
N ALA A 227 -17.78 -10.00 -13.70
CA ALA A 227 -16.71 -10.50 -14.57
C ALA A 227 -16.82 -12.01 -14.82
N THR A 228 -16.50 -12.42 -16.05
CA THR A 228 -16.52 -13.82 -16.47
C THR A 228 -15.19 -14.32 -17.04
N GLU A 229 -14.28 -13.40 -17.39
CA GLU A 229 -13.00 -13.77 -17.97
C GLU A 229 -12.09 -14.40 -16.94
N GLN A 230 -11.55 -15.57 -17.26
CA GLN A 230 -10.69 -16.35 -16.37
C GLN A 230 -9.40 -16.73 -17.06
N ALA A 231 -8.30 -16.59 -16.35
CA ALA A 231 -6.98 -17.06 -16.76
C ALA A 231 -6.14 -17.46 -15.54
N ASN A 232 -4.92 -17.90 -15.80
CA ASN A 232 -3.93 -18.11 -14.77
C ASN A 232 -3.22 -16.76 -14.51
N ILE A 233 -2.92 -16.49 -13.24
CA ILE A 233 -2.15 -15.32 -12.85
C ILE A 233 -0.90 -15.80 -12.11
N SER A 234 0.27 -15.37 -12.59
CA SER A 234 1.56 -15.75 -12.01
C SER A 234 1.88 -14.91 -10.76
N PHE A 235 2.57 -15.51 -9.79
CA PHE A 235 3.01 -14.82 -8.57
C PHE A 235 4.35 -14.15 -8.76
N LEU A 236 4.53 -12.99 -8.10
CA LEU A 236 5.86 -12.46 -7.83
C LEU A 236 6.52 -13.30 -6.75
N LYS A 237 7.72 -13.80 -7.01
CA LYS A 237 8.55 -14.52 -6.04
C LYS A 237 9.47 -13.52 -5.33
N ILE A 238 9.35 -13.42 -4.00
CA ILE A 238 10.00 -12.34 -3.22
C ILE A 238 11.38 -12.74 -2.69
N ALA A 239 11.60 -14.01 -2.41
CA ALA A 239 12.89 -14.49 -1.92
C ALA A 239 13.23 -15.79 -2.62
N ASP A 240 14.38 -15.80 -3.26
CA ASP A 240 15.01 -16.98 -3.81
C ASP A 240 16.53 -16.86 -3.60
N ASP A 241 16.96 -17.11 -2.38
CA ASP A 241 18.31 -17.57 -2.23
C ASP A 241 18.27 -19.06 -2.61
N ASN A 242 18.97 -19.46 -3.62
CA ASN A 242 19.01 -20.84 -4.15
C ASN A 242 19.37 -21.91 -3.09
N THR A 243 19.45 -21.52 -1.84
CA THR A 243 19.78 -22.34 -0.67
C THR A 243 18.59 -22.47 0.30
N SER A 244 17.52 -21.68 0.11
CA SER A 244 16.39 -21.68 1.01
C SER A 244 15.42 -22.81 0.71
N SER A 245 15.00 -23.48 1.77
CA SER A 245 13.90 -24.45 1.73
C SER A 245 12.51 -23.80 1.76
N THR A 246 12.47 -22.46 1.66
CA THR A 246 11.24 -21.68 1.75
C THR A 246 11.31 -20.49 0.81
N PHE A 247 10.24 -20.22 0.09
CA PHE A 247 10.08 -18.97 -0.66
C PHE A 247 8.71 -18.34 -0.41
N VAL A 248 8.61 -17.05 -0.67
CA VAL A 248 7.36 -16.29 -0.55
C VAL A 248 6.91 -15.85 -1.92
N GLY A 249 5.66 -16.14 -2.27
CA GLY A 249 5.00 -15.63 -3.47
C GLY A 249 3.92 -14.61 -3.10
N THR A 250 3.71 -13.61 -3.95
CA THR A 250 2.61 -12.66 -3.78
C THR A 250 1.90 -12.43 -5.11
N VAL A 251 0.58 -12.24 -5.04
CA VAL A 251 -0.27 -11.97 -6.20
C VAL A 251 -1.41 -11.04 -5.81
N ILE A 252 -1.83 -10.18 -6.73
CA ILE A 252 -3.01 -9.34 -6.63
C ILE A 252 -4.09 -9.90 -7.56
N LEU A 253 -5.30 -10.03 -7.05
CA LEU A 253 -6.43 -10.67 -7.72
C LEU A 253 -7.65 -9.76 -7.68
N PRO A 254 -8.56 -9.84 -8.64
CA PRO A 254 -9.89 -9.24 -8.46
C PRO A 254 -10.65 -9.91 -7.30
N PRO A 255 -11.47 -9.16 -6.55
CA PRO A 255 -12.39 -9.76 -5.57
C PRO A 255 -13.25 -10.82 -6.22
N GLN A 256 -13.31 -12.01 -5.61
CA GLN A 256 -14.05 -13.14 -6.17
C GLN A 256 -14.33 -14.23 -5.15
N LYS A 257 -15.44 -14.94 -5.34
CA LYS A 257 -15.75 -16.18 -4.62
C LYS A 257 -15.42 -17.38 -5.51
N ARG A 258 -14.71 -18.35 -4.97
CA ARG A 258 -14.34 -19.59 -5.66
C ARG A 258 -14.77 -20.79 -4.84
N ASP A 259 -15.51 -21.73 -5.46
CA ASP A 259 -15.84 -23.01 -4.84
C ASP A 259 -14.64 -23.93 -4.76
N ALA A 260 -13.66 -23.73 -5.62
CA ALA A 260 -12.34 -24.33 -5.56
C ALA A 260 -11.31 -23.35 -6.11
N CYS A 261 -10.20 -23.22 -5.43
CA CYS A 261 -9.04 -22.46 -5.86
C CYS A 261 -7.88 -23.42 -6.07
N TYR A 262 -7.19 -23.31 -7.19
CA TYR A 262 -6.06 -24.16 -7.52
C TYR A 262 -4.80 -23.34 -7.64
N LEU A 263 -3.78 -23.70 -6.87
CA LEU A 263 -2.42 -23.23 -7.07
C LEU A 263 -1.72 -24.19 -8.03
N GLN A 264 -1.13 -23.64 -9.06
CA GLN A 264 -0.27 -24.38 -9.99
C GLN A 264 1.19 -24.09 -9.63
N ILE A 265 1.95 -25.12 -9.39
CA ILE A 265 3.41 -25.06 -9.25
C ILE A 265 4.01 -25.67 -10.50
N ILE A 266 4.86 -24.92 -11.18
CA ILE A 266 5.58 -25.36 -12.37
C ILE A 266 7.05 -25.49 -12.00
N PHE A 267 7.55 -26.71 -12.00
CA PHE A 267 8.94 -27.00 -11.71
C PHE A 267 9.83 -26.69 -12.92
N LYS A 268 11.14 -26.60 -12.69
CA LYS A 268 12.15 -26.27 -13.72
C LYS A 268 12.11 -27.20 -14.92
N ASP A 269 11.78 -28.47 -14.71
CA ASP A 269 11.64 -29.50 -15.75
C ASP A 269 10.32 -29.40 -16.52
N GLY A 270 9.46 -28.43 -16.19
CA GLY A 270 8.14 -28.22 -16.78
C GLY A 270 7.03 -29.08 -16.19
N VAL A 271 7.34 -29.92 -15.20
CA VAL A 271 6.31 -30.68 -14.46
C VAL A 271 5.41 -29.72 -13.72
N LYS A 272 4.09 -29.95 -13.84
CA LYS A 272 3.06 -29.13 -13.20
C LYS A 272 2.41 -29.92 -12.08
N ARG A 273 2.30 -29.32 -10.91
CA ARG A 273 1.49 -29.82 -9.79
C ARG A 273 0.40 -28.83 -9.45
N TYR A 274 -0.78 -29.34 -9.09
CA TYR A 274 -1.93 -28.53 -8.73
C TYR A 274 -2.31 -28.83 -7.30
N PHE A 275 -2.56 -27.78 -6.52
CA PHE A 275 -3.01 -27.86 -5.14
C PHE A 275 -4.38 -27.22 -5.05
N LYS A 276 -5.35 -27.96 -4.58
CA LYS A 276 -6.72 -27.47 -4.40
C LYS A 276 -6.87 -26.91 -2.99
N PHE A 277 -7.35 -25.69 -2.92
CA PHE A 277 -7.80 -25.09 -1.67
C PHE A 277 -9.32 -25.24 -1.56
N ASP A 278 -9.82 -25.33 -0.35
CA ASP A 278 -11.24 -25.28 -0.03
C ASP A 278 -11.86 -23.97 -0.54
N PRO A 279 -13.21 -23.88 -0.57
CA PRO A 279 -13.90 -22.68 -1.02
C PRO A 279 -13.31 -21.44 -0.36
N PHE A 280 -12.97 -20.44 -1.15
CA PHE A 280 -12.31 -19.25 -0.71
C PHE A 280 -12.98 -17.99 -1.26
N VAL A 281 -13.02 -16.92 -0.44
CA VAL A 281 -13.58 -15.63 -0.83
C VAL A 281 -12.48 -14.58 -0.74
N PHE A 282 -12.06 -14.06 -1.87
CA PHE A 282 -11.18 -12.90 -1.95
C PHE A 282 -12.02 -11.62 -1.91
N GLN A 283 -12.03 -10.95 -0.76
CA GLN A 283 -12.80 -9.73 -0.53
C GLN A 283 -12.00 -8.49 -0.92
N GLN A 284 -12.69 -7.44 -1.36
CA GLN A 284 -12.11 -6.15 -1.67
C GLN A 284 -11.25 -5.63 -0.50
N GLY A 285 -10.05 -5.13 -0.82
CA GLY A 285 -9.14 -4.49 0.13
C GLY A 285 -8.49 -5.42 1.17
N LYS A 286 -8.78 -6.72 1.12
CA LYS A 286 -8.23 -7.67 2.10
C LYS A 286 -6.90 -8.27 1.66
N ARG A 287 -6.10 -8.67 2.63
CA ARG A 287 -4.87 -9.40 2.42
C ARG A 287 -4.95 -10.77 3.06
N TYR A 288 -4.46 -11.76 2.35
CA TYR A 288 -4.52 -13.16 2.75
C TYR A 288 -3.11 -13.72 2.87
N TYR A 289 -2.90 -14.56 3.88
CA TYR A 289 -1.64 -15.27 4.09
C TYR A 289 -1.92 -16.77 4.13
N SER A 290 -1.07 -17.52 3.45
CA SER A 290 -1.16 -18.97 3.45
C SER A 290 0.23 -19.58 3.54
N ASP A 291 0.35 -20.65 4.33
CA ASP A 291 1.57 -21.45 4.45
C ASP A 291 1.31 -22.81 3.81
N ILE A 292 2.16 -23.19 2.88
CA ILE A 292 2.12 -24.51 2.22
C ILE A 292 3.42 -25.21 2.48
N GLN A 293 3.33 -26.48 2.93
CA GLN A 293 4.47 -27.36 2.99
C GLN A 293 4.35 -28.40 1.86
N LEU A 294 5.32 -28.39 0.95
CA LEU A 294 5.41 -29.38 -0.10
C LEU A 294 6.28 -30.55 0.38
N THR A 295 5.79 -31.76 0.18
CA THR A 295 6.52 -32.97 0.50
C THR A 295 6.77 -33.81 -0.76
N GLY A 296 7.82 -34.59 -0.80
CA GLY A 296 8.12 -35.48 -1.93
C GLY A 296 7.11 -36.61 -2.12
N TYR A 297 6.21 -36.80 -1.15
CA TYR A 297 5.18 -37.83 -1.21
C TYR A 297 3.86 -37.26 -1.70
N PRO A 298 3.18 -37.93 -2.64
CA PRO A 298 1.98 -37.42 -3.29
C PRO A 298 0.79 -37.10 -2.37
N ASN A 299 0.78 -37.61 -1.14
CA ASN A 299 -0.40 -37.64 -0.27
C ASN A 299 -0.28 -36.79 1.01
N ASP A 300 0.86 -36.12 1.27
CA ASP A 300 1.10 -35.43 2.54
C ASP A 300 1.33 -33.93 2.36
N ILE A 301 0.29 -33.23 1.93
CA ILE A 301 0.37 -31.77 1.85
C ILE A 301 -0.55 -31.16 2.88
N LYS A 302 0.04 -30.37 3.78
CA LYS A 302 -0.69 -29.58 4.76
C LYS A 302 -0.67 -28.12 4.35
N ALA A 303 -1.84 -27.51 4.26
CA ALA A 303 -1.95 -26.08 4.09
C ALA A 303 -2.72 -25.45 5.26
N ASN A 304 -2.21 -24.36 5.77
CA ASN A 304 -2.91 -23.49 6.70
C ASN A 304 -3.20 -22.16 6.01
N ILE A 305 -4.48 -21.81 5.86
CA ILE A 305 -4.90 -20.52 5.35
C ILE A 305 -5.35 -19.70 6.56
N LYS A 306 -4.72 -18.56 6.78
CA LYS A 306 -5.17 -17.57 7.76
C LYS A 306 -5.57 -16.30 7.03
N SER A 307 -6.81 -15.87 7.21
CA SER A 307 -7.19 -14.52 6.83
C SER A 307 -6.72 -13.53 7.91
N TRP A 308 -6.59 -12.28 7.56
CA TRP A 308 -6.21 -11.20 8.48
C TRP A 308 -7.23 -10.97 9.62
N GLU A 309 -8.48 -11.33 9.39
CA GLU A 309 -9.52 -11.40 10.43
C GLU A 309 -9.56 -12.85 10.93
N GLU A 310 -9.26 -13.07 12.19
CA GLU A 310 -9.09 -14.31 12.96
C GLU A 310 -10.14 -15.42 12.74
N GLU A 311 -10.39 -15.85 11.54
CA GLU A 311 -11.10 -17.11 11.29
C GLU A 311 -10.11 -18.15 10.76
N ASN A 312 -9.82 -19.13 11.61
CA ASN A 312 -9.03 -20.29 11.24
C ASN A 312 -9.86 -21.18 10.31
N HIS A 313 -9.57 -21.17 9.03
CA HIS A 313 -10.01 -22.19 8.11
C HIS A 313 -8.88 -23.23 7.94
N GLU A 314 -9.06 -24.41 8.48
CA GLU A 314 -8.21 -25.56 8.19
C GLU A 314 -8.64 -26.11 6.83
N GLY A 315 -7.86 -25.86 5.79
CA GLY A 315 -8.06 -26.44 4.48
C GLY A 315 -7.25 -27.71 4.30
N TYR A 316 -7.87 -28.79 3.86
CA TYR A 316 -7.18 -29.99 3.38
C TYR A 316 -6.88 -29.85 1.90
N ILE A 317 -5.65 -30.15 1.49
CA ILE A 317 -5.25 -30.17 0.08
C ILE A 317 -5.33 -31.61 -0.41
N ARG A 318 -6.05 -31.81 -1.53
CA ARG A 318 -5.98 -33.04 -2.33
C ARG A 318 -5.14 -32.78 -3.57
N GLN A 319 -4.22 -33.70 -3.84
CA GLN A 319 -3.52 -33.74 -5.11
C GLN A 319 -4.41 -34.52 -6.10
N GLU A 320 -4.73 -33.94 -7.27
CA GLU A 320 -5.33 -34.61 -8.42
C GLU A 320 -4.27 -34.94 -9.45
#